data_2646e2eb3925d81a5def61b0bbff24f1
#
_entry.id   2646e2eb3925d81a5def61b0bbff24f1
#
_cell.length_a   1.000
_cell.length_b   1.000
_cell.length_c   1.000
_cell.angle_alpha   90.00
_cell.angle_beta   90.00
_cell.angle_gamma   90.00
#
_symmetry.space_group_name_H-M   'P 1'
#
loop_
_entity.id
_entity.type
_entity.pdbx_description
1 polymer ?
#
loop_
_entity_poly.entity_id
_entity_poly.type
_entity_poly.pdbx_seq_one_letter_code
_entity_poly.pdbx_strand_id
1 'polypeptide(L)'
;MILSTEHMLAAIESPTLRGLIAQRLDVDEDELDAMLDDDSETLADAIIEVLIEDGPLIDELIGPVPDDDDEEPFSISVFGVEGLFIVMTSTDELHGGFDTAQDAFDFIDREYERELASPDDLE
;
A
#
# COMPACT_ATOMS: atom_id res chain seq x y z
N MET A 1 -4.67 0.70 -13.56
CA MET A 1 -4.65 1.60 -12.39
C MET A 1 -5.05 0.81 -11.14
N ILE A 2 -4.24 0.91 -10.10
CA ILE A 2 -4.46 0.14 -8.87
C ILE A 2 -5.62 0.70 -8.04
N LEU A 3 -5.76 2.03 -8.02
CA LEU A 3 -6.76 2.70 -7.18
C LEU A 3 -7.98 3.14 -7.98
N SER A 4 -9.15 2.91 -7.40
CA SER A 4 -10.40 3.44 -7.94
C SER A 4 -10.61 4.88 -7.43
N THR A 5 -11.59 5.57 -8.00
CA THR A 5 -11.94 6.92 -7.54
C THR A 5 -12.33 6.91 -6.07
N GLU A 6 -13.05 5.90 -5.63
CA GLU A 6 -13.45 5.78 -4.22
C GLU A 6 -12.24 5.63 -3.30
N HIS A 7 -11.25 4.85 -3.71
CA HIS A 7 -10.03 4.67 -2.92
C HIS A 7 -9.22 5.95 -2.85
N MET A 8 -9.11 6.68 -3.97
CA MET A 8 -8.41 7.95 -3.98
C MET A 8 -9.11 8.97 -3.09
N LEU A 9 -10.44 9.00 -3.14
CA LEU A 9 -11.20 9.89 -2.28
C LEU A 9 -10.97 9.59 -0.79
N ALA A 10 -10.93 8.31 -0.44
CA ALA A 10 -10.65 7.91 0.94
C ALA A 10 -9.27 8.40 1.38
N ALA A 11 -8.28 8.35 0.49
CA ALA A 11 -6.94 8.83 0.82
C ALA A 11 -6.91 10.34 1.07
N ILE A 12 -7.56 11.12 0.21
CA ILE A 12 -7.54 12.58 0.36
C ILE A 12 -8.47 13.07 1.46
N GLU A 13 -9.38 12.23 1.95
CA GLU A 13 -10.19 12.57 3.11
C GLU A 13 -9.41 12.42 4.42
N SER A 14 -8.32 11.67 4.40
CA SER A 14 -7.45 11.56 5.56
C SER A 14 -6.63 12.85 5.71
N PRO A 15 -6.76 13.57 6.84
CA PRO A 15 -6.02 14.82 7.01
C PRO A 15 -4.50 14.64 6.92
N THR A 16 -3.99 13.50 7.38
CA THR A 16 -2.56 13.23 7.33
C THR A 16 -2.08 13.04 5.89
N LEU A 17 -2.76 12.18 5.12
CA LEU A 17 -2.38 11.91 3.74
C LEU A 17 -2.65 13.10 2.83
N ARG A 18 -3.74 13.80 3.05
CA ARG A 18 -4.08 14.96 2.22
C ARG A 18 -2.96 15.98 2.19
N GLY A 19 -2.42 16.31 3.35
CA GLY A 19 -1.31 17.25 3.43
C GLY A 19 -0.05 16.74 2.75
N LEU A 20 0.28 15.46 2.95
CA LEU A 20 1.47 14.87 2.35
C LEU A 20 1.36 14.79 0.82
N ILE A 21 0.19 14.43 0.31
CA ILE A 21 -0.05 14.35 -1.13
C ILE A 21 0.04 15.73 -1.76
N ALA A 22 -0.57 16.73 -1.12
CA ALA A 22 -0.52 18.10 -1.62
C ALA A 22 0.92 18.62 -1.68
N GLN A 23 1.72 18.34 -0.67
CA GLN A 23 3.13 18.72 -0.66
C GLN A 23 3.93 18.04 -1.76
N ARG A 24 3.66 16.75 -1.96
CA ARG A 24 4.39 15.99 -2.97
C ARG A 24 4.10 16.49 -4.38
N LEU A 25 2.87 16.88 -4.64
CA LEU A 25 2.46 17.39 -5.95
C LEU A 25 2.67 18.90 -6.08
N ASP A 26 3.02 19.57 -4.99
CA ASP A 26 3.18 21.03 -4.94
C ASP A 26 1.89 21.74 -5.37
N VAL A 27 0.77 21.29 -4.82
CA VAL A 27 -0.56 21.85 -5.10
C VAL A 27 -1.28 22.12 -3.78
N ASP A 28 -2.39 22.86 -3.88
CA ASP A 28 -3.24 23.09 -2.74
C ASP A 28 -4.15 21.89 -2.48
N GLU A 29 -4.69 21.78 -1.27
CA GLU A 29 -5.60 20.71 -0.93
C GLU A 29 -6.87 20.73 -1.79
N ASP A 30 -7.34 21.92 -2.16
CA ASP A 30 -8.49 22.05 -3.05
C ASP A 30 -8.20 21.50 -4.44
N GLU A 31 -6.97 21.58 -4.88
CA GLU A 31 -6.54 21.05 -6.18
C GLU A 31 -6.65 19.53 -6.22
N LEU A 32 -6.47 18.87 -5.08
CA LEU A 32 -6.59 17.41 -5.02
C LEU A 32 -7.97 16.93 -5.41
N ASP A 33 -9.01 17.65 -4.99
CA ASP A 33 -10.38 17.30 -5.36
C ASP A 33 -10.60 17.44 -6.88
N ALA A 34 -10.00 18.46 -7.48
CA ALA A 34 -10.07 18.65 -8.92
C ALA A 34 -9.32 17.56 -9.68
N MET A 35 -8.20 17.10 -9.13
CA MET A 35 -7.40 16.05 -9.76
C MET A 35 -8.13 14.71 -9.82
N LEU A 36 -9.06 14.47 -8.91
CA LEU A 36 -9.86 13.25 -8.97
C LEU A 36 -10.62 13.13 -10.29
N ASP A 37 -11.06 14.27 -10.83
CA ASP A 37 -11.80 14.30 -12.09
C ASP A 37 -10.90 14.49 -13.30
N ASP A 38 -9.88 15.35 -13.19
CA ASP A 38 -9.08 15.76 -14.35
C ASP A 38 -7.75 15.00 -14.48
N ASP A 39 -7.13 14.63 -13.37
CA ASP A 39 -5.79 14.04 -13.36
C ASP A 39 -5.70 12.87 -12.37
N SER A 40 -6.66 11.98 -12.44
CA SER A 40 -6.75 10.86 -11.49
C SER A 40 -5.51 9.96 -11.51
N GLU A 41 -4.88 9.80 -12.67
CA GLU A 41 -3.67 8.96 -12.75
C GLU A 41 -2.51 9.56 -11.97
N THR A 42 -2.28 10.87 -12.12
CA THR A 42 -1.24 11.55 -11.38
C THR A 42 -1.52 11.50 -9.88
N LEU A 43 -2.78 11.71 -9.51
CA LEU A 43 -3.20 11.66 -8.11
C LEU A 43 -3.00 10.27 -7.53
N ALA A 44 -3.38 9.22 -8.26
CA ALA A 44 -3.22 7.85 -7.80
C ALA A 44 -1.75 7.51 -7.56
N ASP A 45 -0.88 7.89 -8.48
CA ASP A 45 0.56 7.66 -8.34
C ASP A 45 1.11 8.37 -7.10
N ALA A 46 0.69 9.62 -6.87
CA ALA A 46 1.13 10.37 -5.71
C ALA A 46 0.65 9.75 -4.41
N ILE A 47 -0.59 9.27 -4.37
CA ILE A 47 -1.15 8.61 -3.20
C ILE A 47 -0.35 7.36 -2.85
N ILE A 48 -0.06 6.54 -3.85
CA ILE A 48 0.71 5.31 -3.65
C ILE A 48 2.11 5.63 -3.14
N GLU A 49 2.79 6.59 -3.74
CA GLU A 49 4.13 6.98 -3.31
C GLU A 49 4.15 7.52 -1.89
N VAL A 50 3.17 8.36 -1.54
CA VAL A 50 3.07 8.90 -0.18
C VAL A 50 2.81 7.80 0.83
N LEU A 51 1.93 6.86 0.50
CA LEU A 51 1.64 5.74 1.40
C LEU A 51 2.87 4.88 1.66
N ILE A 52 3.68 4.65 0.64
CA ILE A 52 4.90 3.83 0.77
C ILE A 52 5.99 4.57 1.54
N GLU A 53 6.19 5.84 1.27
CA GLU A 53 7.31 6.60 1.84
C GLU A 53 6.97 7.23 3.19
N ASP A 54 5.80 7.82 3.32
CA ASP A 54 5.44 8.63 4.49
C ASP A 54 4.11 8.25 5.11
N GLY A 55 3.39 7.32 4.51
CA GLY A 55 2.07 6.93 4.98
C GLY A 55 2.13 6.03 6.20
N PRO A 56 0.97 5.81 6.83
CA PRO A 56 0.92 4.95 8.00
C PRO A 56 1.12 3.49 7.63
N LEU A 57 2.12 2.87 8.26
CA LEU A 57 2.35 1.43 8.16
C LEU A 57 1.37 0.72 9.09
N ILE A 58 0.52 -0.12 8.51
CA ILE A 58 -0.47 -0.86 9.28
C ILE A 58 0.14 -2.12 9.88
N ASP A 59 0.88 -2.86 9.07
CA ASP A 59 1.52 -4.09 9.52
C ASP A 59 2.65 -4.46 8.58
N GLU A 60 3.56 -5.29 9.07
CA GLU A 60 4.67 -5.80 8.28
C GLU A 60 4.80 -7.29 8.56
N LEU A 61 4.76 -8.09 7.51
CA LEU A 61 4.86 -9.55 7.59
C LEU A 61 6.20 -9.96 7.02
N ILE A 62 7.00 -10.68 7.82
CA ILE A 62 8.32 -11.13 7.38
C ILE A 62 8.33 -12.64 7.35
N GLY A 63 8.74 -13.20 6.22
CA GLY A 63 8.82 -14.64 6.04
C GLY A 63 10.06 -15.24 6.71
N PRO A 64 10.22 -16.56 6.61
CA PRO A 64 11.38 -17.22 7.22
C PRO A 64 12.68 -16.76 6.57
N VAL A 65 13.71 -16.62 7.41
CA VAL A 65 15.04 -16.22 6.94
C VAL A 65 15.63 -17.34 6.10
N PRO A 66 16.10 -17.06 4.87
CA PRO A 66 16.72 -18.09 4.04
C PRO A 66 18.07 -18.51 4.61
N ASP A 67 18.50 -19.73 4.29
CA ASP A 67 19.77 -20.27 4.75
C ASP A 67 20.97 -19.55 4.12
N ASP A 68 20.76 -18.87 3.03
CA ASP A 68 21.79 -18.15 2.30
C ASP A 68 21.96 -16.74 2.87
N ASP A 69 23.16 -16.41 3.35
CA ASP A 69 23.45 -15.11 3.96
C ASP A 69 23.26 -13.93 2.99
N ASP A 70 23.36 -14.19 1.69
CA ASP A 70 23.25 -13.14 0.69
C ASP A 70 21.80 -12.81 0.34
N GLU A 71 20.85 -13.62 0.75
CA GLU A 71 19.45 -13.40 0.46
C GLU A 71 18.71 -12.81 1.66
N GLU A 72 17.83 -11.86 1.40
CA GLU A 72 16.98 -11.29 2.43
C GLU A 72 15.67 -12.07 2.52
N PRO A 73 15.07 -12.15 3.71
CA PRO A 73 13.78 -12.82 3.83
C PRO A 73 12.70 -12.05 3.05
N PHE A 74 11.75 -12.79 2.51
CA PHE A 74 10.61 -12.20 1.84
C PHE A 74 9.78 -11.43 2.88
N SER A 75 9.43 -10.21 2.56
CA SER A 75 8.61 -9.41 3.47
C SER A 75 7.51 -8.68 2.71
N ILE A 76 6.44 -8.38 3.42
CA ILE A 76 5.29 -7.67 2.87
C ILE A 76 4.92 -6.56 3.85
N SER A 77 4.75 -5.36 3.34
CA SER A 77 4.32 -4.23 4.14
C SER A 77 2.91 -3.82 3.73
N VAL A 78 2.07 -3.53 4.71
CA VAL A 78 0.70 -3.06 4.48
C VAL A 78 0.62 -1.61 4.93
N PHE A 79 0.27 -0.74 4.01
CA PHE A 79 0.11 0.69 4.27
C PHE A 79 -1.34 1.09 4.02
N GLY A 80 -1.82 2.08 4.73
CA GLY A 80 -3.13 2.57 4.39
C GLY A 80 -3.79 3.41 5.46
N VAL A 81 -4.97 3.84 5.12
CA VAL A 81 -5.89 4.56 6.01
C VAL A 81 -7.24 3.92 5.85
N GLU A 82 -8.19 4.35 6.66
CA GLU A 82 -9.54 3.80 6.57
C GLU A 82 -10.10 4.01 5.15
N GLY A 83 -10.49 2.93 4.52
CA GLY A 83 -11.06 2.95 3.18
C GLY A 83 -10.06 2.74 2.05
N LEU A 84 -8.77 2.73 2.34
CA LEU A 84 -7.75 2.49 1.32
C LEU A 84 -6.54 1.81 1.93
N PHE A 85 -6.26 0.60 1.46
CA PHE A 85 -5.08 -0.15 1.91
C PHE A 85 -4.32 -0.66 0.69
N ILE A 86 -3.00 -0.64 0.78
CA ILE A 86 -2.13 -1.18 -0.26
C ILE A 86 -1.13 -2.14 0.36
N VAL A 87 -0.64 -3.06 -0.47
CA VAL A 87 0.33 -4.09 -0.06
C VAL A 87 1.55 -3.95 -0.95
N MET A 88 2.72 -3.87 -0.34
CA MET A 88 3.98 -3.81 -1.08
C MET A 88 4.89 -4.94 -0.60
N THR A 89 5.50 -5.66 -1.54
CA THR A 89 6.39 -6.77 -1.23
C THR A 89 7.85 -6.34 -1.34
N SER A 90 8.73 -7.15 -0.75
CA SER A 90 10.18 -6.91 -0.86
C SER A 90 10.71 -7.13 -2.28
N THR A 91 9.90 -7.72 -3.15
CA THR A 91 10.25 -7.91 -4.56
C THR A 91 9.74 -6.78 -5.45
N ASP A 92 9.33 -5.66 -4.83
CA ASP A 92 8.81 -4.47 -5.52
C ASP A 92 7.46 -4.68 -6.20
N GLU A 93 6.73 -5.71 -5.81
CA GLU A 93 5.36 -5.88 -6.29
C GLU A 93 4.42 -5.03 -5.45
N LEU A 94 3.47 -4.40 -6.11
CA LEU A 94 2.52 -3.51 -5.47
C LEU A 94 1.11 -3.94 -5.81
N HIS A 95 0.30 -4.13 -4.78
CA HIS A 95 -1.11 -4.46 -4.93
C HIS A 95 -1.92 -3.48 -4.09
N GLY A 96 -3.02 -3.00 -4.60
CA GLY A 96 -3.77 -1.99 -3.88
C GLY A 96 -5.24 -1.99 -4.19
N GLY A 97 -5.91 -1.02 -3.59
CA GLY A 97 -7.33 -0.88 -3.77
C GLY A 97 -8.14 -1.80 -2.87
N PHE A 98 -7.63 -2.08 -1.67
CA PHE A 98 -8.39 -2.84 -0.66
C PHE A 98 -9.19 -1.88 0.21
N ASP A 99 -10.44 -2.21 0.46
CA ASP A 99 -11.33 -1.34 1.25
C ASP A 99 -11.06 -1.43 2.75
N THR A 100 -10.61 -2.58 3.21
CA THR A 100 -10.34 -2.82 4.61
C THR A 100 -9.00 -3.49 4.80
N ALA A 101 -8.43 -3.37 5.99
CA ALA A 101 -7.19 -4.07 6.32
C ALA A 101 -7.37 -5.58 6.22
N GLN A 102 -8.55 -6.09 6.60
CA GLN A 102 -8.84 -7.52 6.52
C GLN A 102 -8.75 -8.02 5.07
N ASP A 103 -9.27 -7.24 4.13
CA ASP A 103 -9.19 -7.61 2.71
C ASP A 103 -7.73 -7.71 2.25
N ALA A 104 -6.90 -6.77 2.70
CA ALA A 104 -5.47 -6.79 2.37
C ALA A 104 -4.79 -8.04 2.95
N PHE A 105 -5.09 -8.38 4.21
CA PHE A 105 -4.52 -9.55 4.85
C PHE A 105 -5.00 -10.86 4.20
N ASP A 106 -6.27 -10.93 3.83
CA ASP A 106 -6.82 -12.10 3.12
C ASP A 106 -6.12 -12.30 1.78
N PHE A 107 -5.85 -11.21 1.08
CA PHE A 107 -5.10 -11.26 -0.17
C PHE A 107 -3.68 -11.81 0.06
N ILE A 108 -3.00 -11.33 1.09
CA ILE A 108 -1.66 -11.79 1.43
C ILE A 108 -1.67 -13.29 1.75
N ASP A 109 -2.60 -13.73 2.57
CA ASP A 109 -2.72 -15.15 2.94
C ASP A 109 -2.95 -16.03 1.72
N ARG A 110 -3.75 -15.56 0.79
CA ARG A 110 -4.09 -16.35 -0.40
C ARG A 110 -2.95 -16.40 -1.42
N GLU A 111 -2.28 -15.24 -1.63
CA GLU A 111 -1.27 -15.13 -2.68
C GLU A 111 0.15 -15.43 -2.21
N TYR A 112 0.44 -15.15 -0.95
CA TYR A 112 1.80 -15.22 -0.42
C TYR A 112 1.93 -16.16 0.78
N GLU A 113 0.96 -17.03 0.98
CA GLU A 113 0.98 -17.97 2.11
C GLU A 113 2.27 -18.80 2.13
N ARG A 114 2.69 -19.29 0.97
CA ARG A 114 3.89 -20.12 0.86
C ARG A 114 5.16 -19.37 1.21
N GLU A 115 5.26 -18.12 0.76
CA GLU A 115 6.42 -17.30 0.99
C GLU A 115 6.57 -16.90 2.46
N LEU A 116 5.44 -16.81 3.16
CA LEU A 116 5.43 -16.41 4.55
C LEU A 116 5.38 -17.59 5.52
N ALA A 117 5.09 -18.79 5.02
CA ALA A 117 5.00 -19.98 5.87
C ALA A 117 6.39 -20.46 6.28
N SER A 118 6.49 -20.93 7.51
CA SER A 118 7.73 -21.52 7.99
C SER A 118 7.95 -22.87 7.28
N PRO A 119 9.20 -23.26 6.97
CA PRO A 119 9.49 -24.55 6.35
C PRO A 119 8.93 -25.73 7.15
N ASP A 120 8.83 -25.63 8.45
CA ASP A 120 8.30 -26.68 9.30
C ASP A 120 6.80 -26.90 9.09
N ASP A 121 6.10 -25.90 8.61
CA ASP A 121 4.66 -25.96 8.38
C ASP A 121 4.28 -26.54 7.02
N LEU A 122 5.27 -26.78 6.17
CA LEU A 122 5.05 -27.23 4.79
C LEU A 122 5.02 -28.75 4.61
N GLU A 123 4.98 -29.49 5.67
CA GLU A 123 4.92 -30.95 5.57
C GLU A 123 3.58 -31.48 5.14
#